data_ee42a48ea3dbfffae747c7d5e9e12a6a
#
_entry.id   ee42a48ea3dbfffae747c7d5e9e12a6a
#
_cell.length_a   1.000
_cell.length_b   1.000
_cell.length_c   1.000
_cell.angle_alpha   90.00
_cell.angle_beta   90.00
_cell.angle_gamma   90.00
#
_symmetry.space_group_name_H-M   'P 1'
#
loop_
_entity.id
_entity.type
_entity.pdbx_description
1 polymer ?
#
loop_
_entity_poly.entity_id
_entity_poly.type
_entity_poly.pdbx_seq_one_letter_code
_entity_poly.pdbx_strand_id
1 'polypeptide(L)'
;YDVFDTVTQVIAYCESEEEFNTQMDALHADLITYNQLYDIYNDYPGVTNVKTINDNAGSAPVEVDDRILSMLELADQMYQTTNGKLNIAMGSVLNIWHNYREAAEAAETDADNKLPTMEELEAAAQHCDINNVIIDADAKTVYLADPEMLLDVGSVGKGYAVEMVCQAAEARGLT
;
A
#
# COMPACT_ATOMS: atom_id res chain seq x y z
N TYR A 1 -16.32 -8.77 0.57
CA TYR A 1 -15.55 -8.10 1.64
C TYR A 1 -15.14 -6.71 1.17
N ASP A 2 -15.21 -5.73 2.07
CA ASP A 2 -14.76 -4.35 1.82
C ASP A 2 -13.35 -4.20 2.42
N VAL A 3 -12.34 -4.42 1.59
CA VAL A 3 -10.93 -4.24 1.94
C VAL A 3 -10.24 -3.46 0.82
N PHE A 4 -9.22 -2.70 1.13
CA PHE A 4 -8.49 -1.83 0.18
C PHE A 4 -9.40 -0.82 -0.56
N ASP A 5 -10.46 -0.33 0.09
CA ASP A 5 -11.48 0.56 -0.50
C ASP A 5 -12.09 0.00 -1.80
N THR A 6 -12.21 -1.32 -1.88
CA THR A 6 -12.75 -2.06 -3.02
C THR A 6 -13.63 -3.22 -2.58
N VAL A 7 -14.52 -3.68 -3.48
CA VAL A 7 -15.29 -4.90 -3.27
C VAL A 7 -14.47 -6.10 -3.69
N THR A 8 -14.22 -7.02 -2.76
CA THR A 8 -13.55 -8.30 -3.04
C THR A 8 -14.57 -9.41 -3.13
N GLN A 9 -14.56 -10.15 -4.24
CA GLN A 9 -15.37 -11.34 -4.45
C GLN A 9 -14.48 -12.57 -4.56
N VAL A 10 -14.86 -13.64 -3.85
CA VAL A 10 -14.17 -14.94 -3.92
C VAL A 10 -15.17 -15.99 -4.41
N ILE A 11 -14.73 -16.81 -5.36
CA ILE A 11 -15.46 -17.97 -5.86
C ILE A 11 -14.55 -19.17 -5.68
N ALA A 12 -15.02 -20.19 -4.99
CA ALA A 12 -14.26 -21.41 -4.73
C ALA A 12 -15.17 -22.64 -4.79
N TYR A 13 -14.57 -23.81 -5.03
CA TYR A 13 -15.24 -25.10 -4.99
C TYR A 13 -14.84 -25.83 -3.71
N CYS A 14 -15.81 -26.20 -2.89
CA CYS A 14 -15.62 -26.91 -1.64
C CYS A 14 -16.58 -28.10 -1.56
N GLU A 15 -16.25 -29.11 -0.76
CA GLU A 15 -17.11 -30.30 -0.58
C GLU A 15 -18.34 -30.01 0.30
N SER A 16 -18.26 -28.96 1.14
CA SER A 16 -19.35 -28.55 2.04
C SER A 16 -19.39 -27.06 2.27
N GLU A 17 -20.54 -26.54 2.71
CA GLU A 17 -20.72 -25.15 3.14
C GLU A 17 -19.86 -24.81 4.38
N GLU A 18 -19.68 -25.77 5.30
CA GLU A 18 -18.84 -25.59 6.48
C GLU A 18 -17.36 -25.38 6.11
N GLU A 19 -16.87 -26.19 5.17
CA GLU A 19 -15.53 -26.05 4.62
C GLU A 19 -15.36 -24.70 3.92
N PHE A 20 -16.31 -24.34 3.05
CA PHE A 20 -16.31 -23.03 2.37
C PHE A 20 -16.22 -21.87 3.37
N ASN A 21 -17.09 -21.85 4.39
CA ASN A 21 -17.11 -20.79 5.39
C ASN A 21 -15.79 -20.72 6.15
N THR A 22 -15.22 -21.86 6.55
CA THR A 22 -13.91 -21.91 7.24
C THR A 22 -12.80 -21.32 6.39
N GLN A 23 -12.75 -21.67 5.11
CA GLN A 23 -11.75 -21.12 4.17
C GLN A 23 -11.95 -19.63 3.94
N MET A 24 -13.21 -19.18 3.79
CA MET A 24 -13.52 -17.77 3.58
C MET A 24 -13.21 -16.90 4.79
N ASP A 25 -13.42 -17.38 6.01
CA ASP A 25 -13.06 -16.68 7.24
C ASP A 25 -11.53 -16.50 7.34
N ALA A 26 -10.76 -17.54 7.03
CA ALA A 26 -9.30 -17.48 7.01
C ALA A 26 -8.79 -16.53 5.94
N LEU A 27 -9.33 -16.58 4.72
CA LEU A 27 -8.97 -15.70 3.61
C LEU A 27 -9.30 -14.24 3.92
N HIS A 28 -10.46 -13.98 4.54
CA HIS A 28 -10.85 -12.64 4.95
C HIS A 28 -9.91 -12.08 6.03
N ALA A 29 -9.51 -12.89 7.00
CA ALA A 29 -8.54 -12.49 8.03
C ALA A 29 -7.17 -12.13 7.42
N ASP A 30 -6.71 -12.91 6.42
CA ASP A 30 -5.48 -12.60 5.68
C ASP A 30 -5.61 -11.26 4.94
N LEU A 31 -6.73 -11.05 4.21
CA LEU A 31 -6.98 -9.79 3.50
C LEU A 31 -7.01 -8.58 4.43
N ILE A 32 -7.67 -8.68 5.60
CA ILE A 32 -7.67 -7.62 6.62
C ILE A 32 -6.24 -7.31 7.07
N THR A 33 -5.42 -8.34 7.28
CA THR A 33 -4.04 -8.16 7.70
C THR A 33 -3.22 -7.38 6.66
N TYR A 34 -3.30 -7.77 5.38
CA TYR A 34 -2.62 -7.04 4.31
C TYR A 34 -3.16 -5.61 4.13
N ASN A 35 -4.49 -5.42 4.26
CA ASN A 35 -5.10 -4.10 4.21
C ASN A 35 -4.52 -3.17 5.29
N GLN A 36 -4.40 -3.65 6.52
CA GLN A 36 -3.84 -2.86 7.62
C GLN A 36 -2.34 -2.57 7.43
N LEU A 37 -1.57 -3.56 6.96
CA LEU A 37 -0.14 -3.41 6.73
C LEU A 37 0.20 -2.41 5.61
N TYR A 38 -0.62 -2.37 4.57
CA TYR A 38 -0.38 -1.54 3.38
C TYR A 38 -1.10 -0.19 3.40
N ASP A 39 -1.87 0.08 4.48
CA ASP A 39 -2.56 1.35 4.64
C ASP A 39 -1.56 2.50 4.83
N ILE A 40 -1.77 3.57 4.06
CA ILE A 40 -0.97 4.81 4.11
C ILE A 40 -1.72 5.95 4.79
N TYR A 41 -2.97 5.74 5.21
CA TYR A 41 -3.86 6.77 5.75
C TYR A 41 -4.20 6.57 7.23
N ASN A 42 -4.40 5.32 7.67
CA ASN A 42 -4.94 5.01 8.99
C ASN A 42 -3.93 4.29 9.88
N ASP A 43 -4.05 4.55 11.20
CA ASP A 43 -3.32 3.82 12.23
C ASP A 43 -4.16 2.68 12.79
N TYR A 44 -3.53 1.55 13.09
CA TYR A 44 -4.15 0.38 13.69
C TYR A 44 -3.40 0.02 14.98
N PRO A 45 -4.10 -0.21 16.12
CA PRO A 45 -3.45 -0.53 17.38
C PRO A 45 -2.54 -1.77 17.27
N GLY A 46 -1.25 -1.58 17.54
CA GLY A 46 -0.26 -2.66 17.52
C GLY A 46 0.20 -3.08 16.13
N VAL A 47 -0.14 -2.34 15.08
CA VAL A 47 0.31 -2.60 13.69
C VAL A 47 1.26 -1.49 13.26
N THR A 48 2.47 -1.88 12.86
CA THR A 48 3.38 -1.02 12.10
C THR A 48 3.06 -1.21 10.62
N ASN A 49 2.63 -0.15 9.95
CA ASN A 49 2.19 -0.19 8.54
C ASN A 49 2.95 0.82 7.67
N VAL A 50 2.57 0.94 6.40
CA VAL A 50 3.22 1.90 5.47
C VAL A 50 3.04 3.34 5.94
N LYS A 51 1.89 3.69 6.57
CA LYS A 51 1.72 5.00 7.19
C LYS A 51 2.77 5.27 8.26
N THR A 52 3.06 4.29 9.11
CA THR A 52 4.10 4.41 10.16
C THR A 52 5.48 4.71 9.53
N ILE A 53 5.79 4.08 8.38
CA ILE A 53 7.04 4.38 7.64
C ILE A 53 7.03 5.84 7.17
N ASN A 54 5.94 6.29 6.55
CA ASN A 54 5.78 7.66 6.06
C ASN A 54 5.91 8.70 7.18
N ASP A 55 5.26 8.46 8.32
CA ASP A 55 5.29 9.37 9.48
C ASP A 55 6.70 9.50 10.10
N ASN A 56 7.59 8.55 9.84
CA ASN A 56 8.98 8.53 10.32
C ASN A 56 10.00 8.94 9.24
N ALA A 57 9.57 9.46 8.10
CA ALA A 57 10.47 9.89 7.04
C ALA A 57 11.51 10.91 7.56
N GLY A 58 12.76 10.73 7.19
CA GLY A 58 13.89 11.55 7.62
C GLY A 58 14.30 11.41 9.10
N SER A 59 13.57 10.60 9.89
CA SER A 59 13.80 10.51 11.35
C SER A 59 14.61 9.27 11.73
N ALA A 60 14.07 8.08 11.54
CA ALA A 60 14.70 6.81 11.92
C ALA A 60 14.18 5.64 11.09
N PRO A 61 14.96 4.54 10.97
CA PRO A 61 14.46 3.27 10.44
C PRO A 61 13.30 2.73 11.27
N VAL A 62 12.29 2.22 10.58
CA VAL A 62 11.08 1.62 11.17
C VAL A 62 11.16 0.11 11.01
N GLU A 63 11.05 -0.64 12.11
CA GLU A 63 10.92 -2.10 12.07
C GLU A 63 9.54 -2.49 11.53
N VAL A 64 9.51 -3.40 10.55
CA VAL A 64 8.29 -3.76 9.82
C VAL A 64 8.10 -5.27 9.71
N ASP A 65 6.87 -5.68 9.42
CA ASP A 65 6.51 -7.06 9.11
C ASP A 65 7.16 -7.53 7.79
N ASP A 66 7.53 -8.82 7.71
CA ASP A 66 8.12 -9.44 6.52
C ASP A 66 7.27 -9.26 5.26
N ARG A 67 5.94 -9.15 5.42
CA ARG A 67 5.00 -8.92 4.32
C ARG A 67 5.15 -7.52 3.71
N ILE A 68 5.50 -6.52 4.51
CA ILE A 68 5.84 -5.18 4.01
C ILE A 68 7.18 -5.23 3.26
N LEU A 69 8.21 -5.86 3.84
CA LEU A 69 9.52 -5.99 3.20
C LEU A 69 9.41 -6.64 1.83
N SER A 70 8.78 -7.81 1.75
CA SER A 70 8.64 -8.56 0.51
C SER A 70 7.86 -7.78 -0.57
N MET A 71 6.85 -7.02 -0.18
CA MET A 71 6.11 -6.16 -1.10
C MET A 71 6.97 -4.99 -1.60
N LEU A 72 7.76 -4.36 -0.72
CA LEU A 72 8.65 -3.25 -1.09
C LEU A 72 9.81 -3.73 -1.97
N GLU A 73 10.37 -4.93 -1.70
CA GLU A 73 11.38 -5.55 -2.56
C GLU A 73 10.83 -5.83 -3.97
N LEU A 74 9.60 -6.36 -4.07
CA LEU A 74 8.93 -6.52 -5.37
C LEU A 74 8.74 -5.17 -6.06
N ALA A 75 8.33 -4.14 -5.33
CA ALA A 75 8.13 -2.81 -5.89
C ALA A 75 9.45 -2.21 -6.45
N ASP A 76 10.58 -2.41 -5.77
CA ASP A 76 11.89 -2.02 -6.28
C ASP A 76 12.26 -2.79 -7.56
N GLN A 77 12.05 -4.11 -7.59
CA GLN A 77 12.26 -4.92 -8.81
C GLN A 77 11.40 -4.41 -9.97
N MET A 78 10.15 -4.04 -9.69
CA MET A 78 9.23 -3.48 -10.69
C MET A 78 9.67 -2.10 -11.17
N TYR A 79 10.20 -1.25 -10.28
CA TYR A 79 10.81 0.02 -10.66
C TYR A 79 11.93 -0.20 -11.69
N GLN A 80 12.86 -1.12 -11.39
CA GLN A 80 13.98 -1.44 -12.29
C GLN A 80 13.49 -2.00 -13.63
N THR A 81 12.57 -2.97 -13.60
CA THR A 81 12.05 -3.66 -14.78
C THR A 81 11.27 -2.71 -15.70
N THR A 82 10.58 -1.73 -15.14
CA THR A 82 9.77 -0.76 -15.89
C THR A 82 10.52 0.51 -16.28
N ASN A 83 11.84 0.59 -16.01
CA ASN A 83 12.65 1.80 -16.16
C ASN A 83 12.02 3.01 -15.43
N GLY A 84 11.65 2.83 -14.18
CA GLY A 84 11.12 3.87 -13.30
C GLY A 84 9.65 4.25 -13.53
N LYS A 85 8.93 3.54 -14.42
CA LYS A 85 7.51 3.86 -14.69
C LYS A 85 6.57 3.41 -13.58
N LEU A 86 6.95 2.39 -12.80
CA LEU A 86 6.32 2.07 -11.54
C LEU A 86 7.24 2.58 -10.43
N ASN A 87 6.76 3.52 -9.63
CA ASN A 87 7.53 4.12 -8.54
C ASN A 87 6.65 4.33 -7.31
N ILE A 88 6.88 3.55 -6.27
CA ILE A 88 6.15 3.67 -5.00
C ILE A 88 6.56 4.90 -4.17
N ALA A 89 7.68 5.57 -4.51
CA ALA A 89 8.10 6.81 -3.88
C ALA A 89 7.37 8.06 -4.43
N MET A 90 6.36 7.88 -5.27
CA MET A 90 5.53 8.97 -5.82
C MET A 90 4.50 9.53 -4.83
N GLY A 91 4.46 9.06 -3.60
CA GLY A 91 3.46 9.42 -2.60
C GLY A 91 3.33 10.92 -2.35
N SER A 92 4.45 11.67 -2.36
CA SER A 92 4.41 13.13 -2.18
C SER A 92 3.61 13.87 -3.27
N VAL A 93 3.72 13.42 -4.53
CA VAL A 93 2.92 13.96 -5.64
C VAL A 93 1.48 13.44 -5.57
N LEU A 94 1.29 12.14 -5.32
CA LEU A 94 -0.04 11.52 -5.27
C LEU A 94 -0.89 12.05 -4.12
N ASN A 95 -0.27 12.41 -2.98
CA ASN A 95 -0.95 13.02 -1.85
C ASN A 95 -1.53 14.42 -2.19
N ILE A 96 -0.87 15.20 -3.05
CA ILE A 96 -1.44 16.46 -3.56
C ILE A 96 -2.73 16.17 -4.31
N TRP A 97 -2.71 15.21 -5.24
CA TRP A 97 -3.90 14.81 -6.00
C TRP A 97 -5.01 14.27 -5.11
N HIS A 98 -4.65 13.48 -4.07
CA HIS A 98 -5.59 12.98 -3.09
C HIS A 98 -6.31 14.13 -2.37
N ASN A 99 -5.57 15.11 -1.85
CA ASN A 99 -6.12 16.25 -1.14
C ASN A 99 -7.05 17.11 -2.04
N TYR A 100 -6.66 17.33 -3.29
CA TYR A 100 -7.50 18.07 -4.24
C TYR A 100 -8.79 17.30 -4.59
N ARG A 101 -8.72 15.97 -4.71
CA ARG A 101 -9.89 15.12 -4.94
C ARG A 101 -10.84 15.17 -3.75
N GLU A 102 -10.35 15.01 -2.52
CA GLU A 102 -11.19 15.09 -1.32
C GLU A 102 -11.84 16.47 -1.17
N ALA A 103 -11.09 17.52 -1.44
CA ALA A 103 -11.65 18.88 -1.45
C ALA A 103 -12.75 19.05 -2.49
N ALA A 104 -12.60 18.44 -3.68
CA ALA A 104 -13.61 18.46 -4.73
C ALA A 104 -14.86 17.64 -4.36
N GLU A 105 -14.69 16.48 -3.73
CA GLU A 105 -15.80 15.65 -3.25
C GLU A 105 -16.59 16.32 -2.12
N ALA A 106 -15.93 17.16 -1.31
CA ALA A 106 -16.56 17.94 -0.25
C ALA A 106 -17.16 19.28 -0.74
N ALA A 107 -16.89 19.69 -1.99
CA ALA A 107 -17.36 20.94 -2.53
C ALA A 107 -18.87 20.92 -2.80
N GLU A 108 -19.55 22.05 -2.53
CA GLU A 108 -21.00 22.16 -2.79
C GLU A 108 -21.35 22.30 -4.28
N THR A 109 -20.40 22.78 -5.08
CA THR A 109 -20.58 22.98 -6.53
C THR A 109 -19.30 22.66 -7.31
N ASP A 110 -19.44 22.21 -8.57
CA ASP A 110 -18.32 21.94 -9.47
C ASP A 110 -17.45 23.19 -9.76
N ALA A 111 -18.01 24.39 -9.56
CA ALA A 111 -17.29 25.65 -9.77
C ALA A 111 -16.20 25.90 -8.70
N ASP A 112 -16.29 25.23 -7.56
CA ASP A 112 -15.32 25.32 -6.45
C ASP A 112 -14.17 24.33 -6.60
N ASN A 113 -14.25 23.41 -7.57
CA ASN A 113 -13.23 22.42 -7.84
C ASN A 113 -11.96 23.08 -8.39
N LYS A 114 -10.82 22.71 -7.81
CA LYS A 114 -9.50 23.19 -8.24
C LYS A 114 -8.63 22.02 -8.66
N LEU A 115 -7.63 22.33 -9.47
CA LEU A 115 -6.56 21.40 -9.83
C LEU A 115 -5.25 21.89 -9.21
N PRO A 116 -4.35 20.99 -8.85
CA PRO A 116 -3.01 21.36 -8.39
C PRO A 116 -2.27 22.12 -9.50
N THR A 117 -1.44 23.06 -9.09
CA THR A 117 -0.56 23.77 -10.02
C THR A 117 0.64 22.91 -10.40
N MET A 118 1.24 23.20 -11.56
CA MET A 118 2.47 22.53 -11.97
C MET A 118 3.62 22.81 -10.98
N GLU A 119 3.65 24.01 -10.39
CA GLU A 119 4.67 24.38 -9.38
C GLU A 119 4.58 23.49 -8.13
N GLU A 120 3.38 23.22 -7.62
CA GLU A 120 3.15 22.30 -6.49
C GLU A 120 3.59 20.88 -6.83
N LEU A 121 3.22 20.39 -8.02
CA LEU A 121 3.56 19.04 -8.46
C LEU A 121 5.07 18.87 -8.70
N GLU A 122 5.74 19.87 -9.32
CA GLU A 122 7.17 19.85 -9.57
C GLU A 122 7.98 19.96 -8.25
N ALA A 123 7.50 20.72 -7.28
CA ALA A 123 8.10 20.77 -5.95
C ALA A 123 8.03 19.41 -5.25
N ALA A 124 6.85 18.79 -5.20
CA ALA A 124 6.66 17.47 -4.60
C ALA A 124 7.46 16.37 -5.32
N ALA A 125 7.63 16.47 -6.64
CA ALA A 125 8.40 15.50 -7.43
C ALA A 125 9.89 15.45 -7.06
N GLN A 126 10.44 16.45 -6.39
CA GLN A 126 11.82 16.44 -5.88
C GLN A 126 12.01 15.38 -4.79
N HIS A 127 10.93 14.95 -4.13
CA HIS A 127 10.92 13.99 -3.02
C HIS A 127 10.50 12.57 -3.46
N CYS A 128 10.64 12.25 -4.76
CA CYS A 128 10.18 10.97 -5.35
C CYS A 128 11.32 10.05 -5.81
N ASP A 129 12.55 10.28 -5.34
CA ASP A 129 13.70 9.42 -5.69
C ASP A 129 13.65 8.10 -4.91
N ILE A 130 13.38 6.99 -5.60
CA ILE A 130 13.30 5.64 -5.01
C ILE A 130 14.58 5.24 -4.27
N ASN A 131 15.75 5.80 -4.62
CA ASN A 131 17.01 5.51 -3.95
C ASN A 131 17.06 6.02 -2.49
N ASN A 132 16.13 6.89 -2.09
CA ASN A 132 15.96 7.32 -0.71
C ASN A 132 15.10 6.33 0.12
N VAL A 133 14.57 5.27 -0.47
CA VAL A 133 13.89 4.16 0.23
C VAL A 133 14.94 3.11 0.56
N ILE A 134 15.38 3.06 1.81
CA ILE A 134 16.44 2.17 2.28
C ILE A 134 15.80 0.99 3.01
N ILE A 135 15.96 -0.21 2.46
CA ILE A 135 15.45 -1.47 3.01
C ILE A 135 16.63 -2.25 3.58
N ASP A 136 16.55 -2.60 4.86
CA ASP A 136 17.47 -3.55 5.51
C ASP A 136 16.69 -4.82 5.86
N ALA A 137 16.84 -5.84 5.03
CA ALA A 137 16.14 -7.12 5.19
C ALA A 137 16.62 -7.90 6.42
N ASP A 138 17.91 -7.78 6.79
CA ASP A 138 18.46 -8.48 7.95
C ASP A 138 17.94 -7.87 9.27
N ALA A 139 17.87 -6.54 9.32
CA ALA A 139 17.31 -5.80 10.45
C ALA A 139 15.79 -5.68 10.42
N LYS A 140 15.15 -6.07 9.33
CA LYS A 140 13.71 -5.89 9.04
C LYS A 140 13.26 -4.44 9.20
N THR A 141 14.02 -3.52 8.66
CA THR A 141 13.71 -2.09 8.77
C THR A 141 13.60 -1.41 7.41
N VAL A 142 12.79 -0.35 7.39
CA VAL A 142 12.65 0.57 6.25
C VAL A 142 12.92 1.98 6.73
N TYR A 143 13.72 2.72 5.99
CA TYR A 143 14.04 4.12 6.26
C TYR A 143 13.85 4.97 5.01
N LEU A 144 13.10 6.05 5.12
CA LEU A 144 12.99 7.07 4.09
C LEU A 144 14.01 8.18 4.42
N ALA A 145 15.03 8.30 3.58
CA ALA A 145 16.13 9.26 3.84
C ALA A 145 15.73 10.72 3.60
N ASP A 146 14.72 10.95 2.77
CA ASP A 146 14.14 12.27 2.51
C ASP A 146 12.95 12.51 3.45
N PRO A 147 12.95 13.55 4.30
CA PRO A 147 11.89 13.82 5.27
C PRO A 147 10.55 14.24 4.67
N GLU A 148 10.53 14.64 3.39
CA GLU A 148 9.31 15.01 2.68
C GLU A 148 8.82 13.90 1.73
N MET A 149 9.51 12.75 1.69
CA MET A 149 9.11 11.58 0.92
C MET A 149 7.90 10.89 1.55
N LEU A 150 7.00 10.43 0.70
CA LEU A 150 5.92 9.53 1.07
C LEU A 150 5.91 8.32 0.13
N LEU A 151 5.70 7.15 0.70
CA LEU A 151 5.37 5.93 -0.07
C LEU A 151 3.89 5.91 -0.40
N ASP A 152 3.56 5.56 -1.63
CA ASP A 152 2.23 5.14 -2.06
C ASP A 152 2.36 3.76 -2.74
N VAL A 153 1.82 2.75 -2.09
CA VAL A 153 1.91 1.36 -2.54
C VAL A 153 0.67 0.89 -3.30
N GLY A 154 -0.26 1.79 -3.60
CA GLY A 154 -1.53 1.47 -4.28
C GLY A 154 -1.38 0.78 -5.64
N SER A 155 -0.27 1.03 -6.34
CA SER A 155 0.04 0.40 -7.63
C SER A 155 0.48 -1.08 -7.54
N VAL A 156 0.92 -1.53 -6.35
CA VAL A 156 1.47 -2.87 -6.12
C VAL A 156 0.70 -3.63 -5.05
N GLY A 157 0.35 -2.97 -3.95
CA GLY A 157 -0.11 -3.59 -2.72
C GLY A 157 -1.33 -4.48 -2.88
N LYS A 158 -2.36 -4.04 -3.62
CA LYS A 158 -3.57 -4.85 -3.83
C LYS A 158 -3.28 -6.14 -4.59
N GLY A 159 -2.54 -6.04 -5.69
CA GLY A 159 -2.18 -7.20 -6.50
C GLY A 159 -1.31 -8.19 -5.74
N TYR A 160 -0.33 -7.68 -5.00
CA TYR A 160 0.54 -8.49 -4.16
C TYR A 160 -0.23 -9.18 -3.03
N ALA A 161 -1.11 -8.45 -2.33
CA ALA A 161 -1.93 -9.02 -1.26
C ALA A 161 -2.83 -10.16 -1.78
N VAL A 162 -3.48 -9.97 -2.93
CA VAL A 162 -4.32 -11.01 -3.57
C VAL A 162 -3.49 -12.25 -3.87
N GLU A 163 -2.32 -12.10 -4.47
CA GLU A 163 -1.42 -13.22 -4.78
C GLU A 163 -1.03 -13.99 -3.51
N MET A 164 -0.60 -13.29 -2.46
CA MET A 164 -0.19 -13.92 -1.21
C MET A 164 -1.35 -14.63 -0.49
N VAL A 165 -2.54 -14.05 -0.52
CA VAL A 165 -3.75 -14.64 0.06
C VAL A 165 -4.19 -15.87 -0.73
N CYS A 166 -4.09 -15.85 -2.07
CA CYS A 166 -4.33 -17.01 -2.90
C CYS A 166 -3.36 -18.14 -2.59
N GLN A 167 -2.05 -17.86 -2.52
CA GLN A 167 -1.03 -18.87 -2.16
C GLN A 167 -1.29 -19.46 -0.77
N ALA A 168 -1.69 -18.64 0.21
CA ALA A 168 -2.03 -19.11 1.54
C ALA A 168 -3.30 -19.99 1.54
N ALA A 169 -4.29 -19.65 0.73
CA ALA A 169 -5.52 -20.44 0.56
C ALA A 169 -5.22 -21.80 -0.10
N GLU A 170 -4.39 -21.82 -1.16
CA GLU A 170 -3.92 -23.05 -1.80
C GLU A 170 -3.16 -23.94 -0.82
N ALA A 171 -2.27 -23.36 0.00
CA ALA A 171 -1.54 -24.09 1.04
C ALA A 171 -2.47 -24.69 2.12
N ARG A 172 -3.65 -24.11 2.33
CA ARG A 172 -4.73 -24.67 3.18
C ARG A 172 -5.60 -25.70 2.47
N GLY A 173 -5.37 -25.97 1.18
CA GLY A 173 -6.06 -26.97 0.39
C GLY A 173 -7.26 -26.45 -0.43
N LEU A 174 -7.47 -25.13 -0.51
CA LEU A 174 -8.45 -24.53 -1.41
C LEU A 174 -7.96 -24.64 -2.86
N THR A 175 -8.83 -25.11 -3.78
CA THR A 175 -8.49 -25.31 -5.21
C THR A 175 -9.47 -24.60 -6.13
#